data_62478c93a68e39624ebd644a483ad3c9
#
_entry.id   62478c93a68e39624ebd644a483ad3c9
#
_cell.length_a   1.000
_cell.length_b   1.000
_cell.length_c   1.000
_cell.angle_alpha   90.00
_cell.angle_beta   90.00
_cell.angle_gamma   90.00
#
_symmetry.space_group_name_H-M   'P 1'
#
loop_
_entity.id
_entity.type
_entity.pdbx_description
1 polymer ?
#
loop_
_entity_poly.entity_id
_entity_poly.type
_entity_poly.pdbx_seq_one_letter_code
_entity_poly.pdbx_strand_id
1 'polypeptide(L)'
;MYKLKTIALSGAFVLSVFVAAIAQTKNFTPVEGANLKAKIDNAVTRGRAQGRFWVGYQFEVRPGVGVDFEIVGPTGTFSFTNDGWSMMDDSRYETRELGLFFFYEGERDRFTRAEVYNLRREHQFSGYPVYWAGNATNEESLNYLKSIVDSGVPEINRLTDRAAFAIALHDDARVESILTEMIRKPVTESVRNRAIYWLGYTPESQAKNNFLAEIVRNQRESSDAREQAMSALGMSKAATNLPLLETMYETMTSRDLKRRALNGIARNDNRDAAATYLIRIAENERDIELRKSALANLGHVAGEKSLSVLVSTLDSSPEFELQKQAVVAIGRRPKDESIPILIRTARSHPRVEIRKLAIQALGHTGDERAVAFLRELLNQ
;
A
#
# COMPACT_ATOMS: atom_id res chain seq x y z
N MET A 1 25.09 2.16 50.45
CA MET A 1 23.81 1.40 50.62
C MET A 1 22.73 2.01 49.73
N TYR A 2 22.87 1.84 48.40
CA TYR A 2 21.86 2.22 47.42
C TYR A 2 22.12 1.40 46.15
N LYS A 3 21.64 0.21 46.08
CA LYS A 3 21.44 -0.59 44.83
C LYS A 3 20.39 -1.63 45.17
N LEU A 4 19.20 -1.46 44.63
CA LEU A 4 18.15 -2.46 44.36
C LEU A 4 16.78 -1.78 44.37
N LYS A 5 16.43 -1.14 43.26
CA LYS A 5 15.01 -0.79 42.96
C LYS A 5 14.79 -0.37 41.49
N THR A 6 15.43 -1.01 40.50
CA THR A 6 15.18 -0.62 39.10
C THR A 6 14.97 -1.80 38.15
N ILE A 7 14.53 -2.96 38.66
CA ILE A 7 14.27 -4.15 37.78
C ILE A 7 12.80 -4.60 37.77
N ALA A 8 11.91 -3.89 38.44
CA ALA A 8 10.51 -4.34 38.54
C ALA A 8 9.52 -3.67 37.55
N LEU A 9 9.93 -2.68 36.74
CA LEU A 9 8.99 -1.97 35.82
C LEU A 9 9.02 -2.43 34.37
N SER A 10 10.04 -3.13 33.93
CA SER A 10 10.12 -3.58 32.51
C SER A 10 9.40 -4.91 32.24
N GLY A 11 9.12 -5.70 33.29
CA GLY A 11 8.43 -6.98 33.13
C GLY A 11 6.90 -6.89 33.00
N ALA A 12 6.31 -5.83 33.53
CA ALA A 12 4.84 -5.67 33.52
C ALA A 12 4.31 -5.13 32.18
N PHE A 13 5.11 -4.39 31.42
CA PHE A 13 4.69 -3.81 30.14
C PHE A 13 4.72 -4.82 28.98
N VAL A 14 5.62 -5.82 29.05
CA VAL A 14 5.68 -6.90 28.05
C VAL A 14 4.54 -7.91 28.27
N LEU A 15 4.09 -8.12 29.53
CA LEU A 15 2.99 -9.04 29.82
C LEU A 15 1.62 -8.49 29.39
N SER A 16 1.40 -7.18 29.39
CA SER A 16 0.11 -6.59 29.02
C SER A 16 -0.16 -6.61 27.52
N VAL A 17 0.89 -6.61 26.69
CA VAL A 17 0.76 -6.68 25.23
C VAL A 17 0.43 -8.12 24.77
N PHE A 18 0.94 -9.13 25.46
CA PHE A 18 0.60 -10.54 25.20
C PHE A 18 -0.84 -10.92 25.59
N VAL A 19 -1.44 -10.22 26.53
CA VAL A 19 -2.79 -10.54 27.04
C VAL A 19 -3.91 -10.12 26.06
N ALA A 20 -3.70 -9.08 25.25
CA ALA A 20 -4.72 -8.60 24.30
C ALA A 20 -4.87 -9.53 23.07
N ALA A 21 -3.78 -10.04 22.52
CA ALA A 21 -3.81 -10.99 21.38
C ALA A 21 -4.41 -12.35 21.76
N ILE A 22 -4.20 -12.78 23.01
CA ILE A 22 -4.78 -14.00 23.57
C ILE A 22 -6.31 -13.88 23.79
N ALA A 23 -6.85 -12.66 23.94
CA ALA A 23 -8.27 -12.48 24.28
C ALA A 23 -9.20 -12.84 23.11
N GLN A 24 -8.84 -12.54 21.85
CA GLN A 24 -9.71 -12.82 20.71
C GLN A 24 -9.71 -14.30 20.31
N THR A 25 -8.55 -14.95 20.32
CA THR A 25 -8.44 -16.38 19.99
C THR A 25 -9.04 -17.30 21.05
N LYS A 26 -9.29 -16.82 22.27
CA LYS A 26 -9.99 -17.60 23.34
C LYS A 26 -11.41 -18.01 22.95
N ASN A 27 -12.06 -17.29 22.05
CA ASN A 27 -13.41 -17.59 21.59
C ASN A 27 -13.43 -18.53 20.37
N PHE A 28 -12.26 -18.90 19.81
CA PHE A 28 -12.17 -19.79 18.68
C PHE A 28 -12.09 -21.24 19.14
N THR A 29 -12.69 -22.14 18.36
CA THR A 29 -12.65 -23.58 18.63
C THR A 29 -11.33 -24.16 18.14
N PRO A 30 -10.43 -24.62 19.01
CA PRO A 30 -9.15 -25.19 18.59
C PRO A 30 -9.34 -26.49 17.81
N VAL A 31 -8.47 -26.73 16.82
CA VAL A 31 -8.42 -27.95 16.03
C VAL A 31 -7.04 -28.59 16.08
N GLU A 32 -7.02 -29.92 16.19
CA GLU A 32 -5.81 -30.72 16.26
C GLU A 32 -5.48 -31.33 14.92
N GLY A 33 -4.19 -31.57 14.68
CA GLY A 33 -3.65 -32.23 13.49
C GLY A 33 -2.13 -32.21 13.47
N ALA A 34 -1.52 -33.11 12.73
CA ALA A 34 -0.07 -33.27 12.65
C ALA A 34 0.64 -32.08 11.98
N ASN A 35 -0.06 -31.34 11.12
CA ASN A 35 0.42 -30.16 10.40
C ASN A 35 -0.76 -29.25 10.06
N LEU A 36 -0.48 -28.06 9.50
CA LEU A 36 -1.49 -27.09 9.14
C LEU A 36 -2.61 -27.66 8.26
N LYS A 37 -2.24 -28.41 7.21
CA LYS A 37 -3.23 -29.01 6.32
C LYS A 37 -4.16 -29.97 7.05
N ALA A 38 -3.61 -30.86 7.89
CA ALA A 38 -4.40 -31.81 8.68
C ALA A 38 -5.32 -31.09 9.67
N LYS A 39 -4.88 -29.99 10.29
CA LYS A 39 -5.72 -29.15 11.16
C LYS A 39 -6.88 -28.51 10.38
N ILE A 40 -6.61 -27.98 9.18
CA ILE A 40 -7.65 -27.38 8.32
C ILE A 40 -8.65 -28.46 7.88
N ASP A 41 -8.18 -29.64 7.44
CA ASP A 41 -9.04 -30.75 7.03
C ASP A 41 -9.93 -31.22 8.20
N ASN A 42 -9.39 -31.27 9.43
CA ASN A 42 -10.15 -31.58 10.64
C ASN A 42 -11.22 -30.50 10.92
N ALA A 43 -10.87 -29.21 10.78
CA ALA A 43 -11.82 -28.12 10.92
C ALA A 43 -12.98 -28.25 9.93
N VAL A 44 -12.68 -28.56 8.67
CA VAL A 44 -13.69 -28.79 7.63
C VAL A 44 -14.59 -29.97 7.98
N THR A 45 -14.02 -31.08 8.41
CA THR A 45 -14.77 -32.27 8.80
C THR A 45 -15.73 -31.98 9.96
N ARG A 46 -15.25 -31.27 10.98
CA ARG A 46 -16.06 -30.90 12.15
C ARG A 46 -17.13 -29.84 11.85
N GLY A 47 -16.78 -28.88 10.96
CA GLY A 47 -17.65 -27.74 10.64
C GLY A 47 -18.73 -28.04 9.60
N ARG A 48 -18.61 -29.10 8.80
CA ARG A 48 -19.54 -29.42 7.70
C ARG A 48 -21.01 -29.46 8.11
N ALA A 49 -21.29 -30.04 9.29
CA ALA A 49 -22.67 -30.10 9.80
C ALA A 49 -23.27 -28.72 10.12
N GLN A 50 -22.46 -27.70 10.28
CA GLN A 50 -22.91 -26.33 10.55
C GLN A 50 -23.13 -25.49 9.28
N GLY A 51 -22.75 -26.01 8.13
CA GLY A 51 -22.94 -25.39 6.81
C GLY A 51 -21.97 -24.25 6.51
N ARG A 52 -21.83 -23.24 7.40
CA ARG A 52 -20.94 -22.08 7.21
C ARG A 52 -20.09 -21.85 8.43
N PHE A 53 -18.78 -21.66 8.23
CA PHE A 53 -17.83 -21.43 9.31
C PHE A 53 -16.53 -20.83 8.76
N TRP A 54 -15.68 -20.34 9.68
CA TRP A 54 -14.33 -19.89 9.39
C TRP A 54 -13.29 -20.87 9.91
N VAL A 55 -12.18 -20.98 9.19
CA VAL A 55 -10.98 -21.67 9.65
C VAL A 55 -9.84 -20.69 9.60
N GLY A 56 -9.17 -20.45 10.73
CA GLY A 56 -8.09 -19.48 10.83
C GLY A 56 -6.81 -20.07 11.41
N TYR A 57 -5.70 -19.44 11.08
CA TYR A 57 -4.40 -19.68 11.68
C TYR A 57 -3.55 -18.41 11.67
N GLN A 58 -2.54 -18.34 12.54
CA GLN A 58 -1.54 -17.27 12.58
C GLN A 58 -0.28 -17.71 11.83
N PHE A 59 0.38 -16.77 11.16
CA PHE A 59 1.66 -16.96 10.48
C PHE A 59 2.63 -15.83 10.81
N GLU A 60 3.92 -16.05 10.57
CA GLU A 60 4.95 -15.05 10.81
C GLU A 60 4.98 -14.01 9.69
N VAL A 61 4.87 -12.75 10.09
CA VAL A 61 4.75 -11.60 9.18
C VAL A 61 6.04 -10.80 9.18
N ARG A 62 6.49 -10.39 8.01
CA ARG A 62 7.67 -9.52 7.86
C ARG A 62 7.48 -8.16 8.56
N PRO A 63 8.58 -7.47 8.93
CA PRO A 63 8.53 -6.10 9.48
C PRO A 63 7.85 -5.11 8.53
N GLY A 64 7.30 -4.01 9.07
CA GLY A 64 6.74 -2.92 8.31
C GLY A 64 5.36 -3.22 7.69
N VAL A 65 4.70 -4.30 8.11
CA VAL A 65 3.36 -4.64 7.62
C VAL A 65 2.29 -4.10 8.57
N GLY A 66 1.36 -3.29 8.05
CA GLY A 66 0.14 -2.88 8.73
C GLY A 66 -1.09 -3.39 7.98
N VAL A 67 -2.02 -3.99 8.72
CA VAL A 67 -3.30 -4.49 8.19
C VAL A 67 -4.41 -4.08 9.15
N ASP A 68 -5.63 -3.87 8.62
CA ASP A 68 -6.81 -3.52 9.42
C ASP A 68 -6.66 -2.24 10.25
N PHE A 69 -6.15 -1.19 9.66
CA PHE A 69 -6.16 0.09 10.33
C PHE A 69 -7.35 0.95 9.86
N GLU A 70 -7.94 1.67 10.79
CA GLU A 70 -8.97 2.66 10.52
C GLU A 70 -8.39 4.06 10.66
N ILE A 71 -8.64 4.90 9.65
CA ILE A 71 -8.38 6.34 9.76
C ILE A 71 -9.68 7.02 10.11
N VAL A 72 -9.75 7.57 11.32
CA VAL A 72 -10.86 8.42 11.74
C VAL A 72 -10.57 9.85 11.31
N GLY A 73 -11.26 10.33 10.29
CA GLY A 73 -11.17 11.69 9.80
C GLY A 73 -12.39 12.53 10.19
N PRO A 74 -12.33 13.87 10.01
CA PRO A 74 -13.44 14.76 10.35
C PRO A 74 -14.74 14.51 9.52
N THR A 75 -14.66 13.73 8.45
CA THR A 75 -15.78 13.38 7.58
C THR A 75 -16.26 11.92 7.72
N GLY A 76 -15.74 11.17 8.68
CA GLY A 76 -16.12 9.77 8.92
C GLY A 76 -14.94 8.83 9.12
N THR A 77 -15.25 7.57 9.35
CA THR A 77 -14.26 6.51 9.51
C THR A 77 -13.96 5.90 8.13
N PHE A 78 -12.72 5.98 7.70
CA PHE A 78 -12.24 5.26 6.52
C PHE A 78 -11.61 3.94 6.99
N SER A 79 -12.27 2.82 6.69
CA SER A 79 -11.69 1.51 6.87
C SER A 79 -10.89 1.16 5.61
N PHE A 80 -9.57 1.03 5.75
CA PHE A 80 -8.74 0.46 4.71
C PHE A 80 -8.68 -1.05 4.93
N THR A 81 -9.72 -1.73 4.50
CA THR A 81 -9.66 -3.17 4.30
C THR A 81 -8.85 -3.42 3.03
N ASN A 82 -8.06 -4.45 3.07
CA ASN A 82 -7.31 -5.17 2.02
C ASN A 82 -7.30 -4.70 0.53
N ASP A 83 -8.16 -3.78 0.11
CA ASP A 83 -8.26 -3.29 -1.27
C ASP A 83 -7.54 -1.95 -1.50
N GLY A 84 -7.12 -1.27 -0.44
CA GLY A 84 -6.46 0.03 -0.51
C GLY A 84 -5.23 0.12 0.37
N TRP A 85 -4.10 -0.36 -0.12
CA TRP A 85 -2.83 -0.13 0.51
C TRP A 85 -2.38 1.32 0.34
N SER A 86 -2.54 2.10 1.39
CA SER A 86 -1.63 3.18 1.68
C SER A 86 -0.53 2.60 2.58
N MET A 87 0.70 2.50 2.09
CA MET A 87 1.86 2.35 2.97
C MET A 87 1.94 3.63 3.80
N MET A 88 1.23 3.65 4.91
CA MET A 88 1.52 4.62 5.96
C MET A 88 2.79 4.12 6.65
N ASP A 89 3.82 4.91 6.56
CA ASP A 89 5.05 4.80 7.36
C ASP A 89 4.74 5.18 8.83
N ASP A 90 3.72 4.54 9.37
CA ASP A 90 3.26 4.78 10.73
C ASP A 90 3.37 3.48 11.52
N SER A 91 4.47 3.37 12.26
CA SER A 91 4.79 2.23 13.14
C SER A 91 3.67 1.87 14.14
N ARG A 92 2.71 2.78 14.38
CA ARG A 92 1.55 2.52 15.24
C ARG A 92 0.62 1.43 14.71
N TYR A 93 0.65 1.18 13.39
CA TYR A 93 -0.20 0.18 12.75
C TYR A 93 0.56 -1.11 12.39
N GLU A 94 1.87 -1.12 12.60
CA GLU A 94 2.67 -2.31 12.37
C GLU A 94 2.26 -3.42 13.33
N THR A 95 2.08 -4.62 12.80
CA THR A 95 1.79 -5.80 13.60
C THR A 95 2.50 -7.03 13.05
N ARG A 96 2.97 -7.89 13.97
CA ARG A 96 3.46 -9.24 13.67
C ARG A 96 2.39 -10.30 13.93
N GLU A 97 1.20 -9.89 14.39
CA GLU A 97 0.13 -10.78 14.81
C GLU A 97 -1.00 -10.74 13.79
N LEU A 98 -0.78 -11.36 12.63
CA LEU A 98 -1.81 -11.53 11.61
C LEU A 98 -2.34 -12.95 11.60
N GLY A 99 -3.67 -13.06 11.49
CA GLY A 99 -4.38 -14.29 11.23
C GLY A 99 -4.90 -14.33 9.80
N LEU A 100 -4.75 -15.47 9.15
CA LEU A 100 -5.39 -15.75 7.87
C LEU A 100 -6.61 -16.64 8.12
N PHE A 101 -7.75 -16.23 7.62
CA PHE A 101 -9.04 -16.88 7.84
C PHE A 101 -9.68 -17.25 6.51
N PHE A 102 -10.13 -18.50 6.38
CA PHE A 102 -10.83 -19.03 5.22
C PHE A 102 -12.30 -19.25 5.56
N PHE A 103 -13.20 -18.76 4.73
CA PHE A 103 -14.63 -18.95 4.88
C PHE A 103 -15.09 -20.16 4.06
N TYR A 104 -15.67 -21.13 4.75
CA TYR A 104 -16.23 -22.33 4.14
C TYR A 104 -17.74 -22.15 3.93
N GLU A 105 -18.22 -22.54 2.75
CA GLU A 105 -19.64 -22.60 2.39
C GLU A 105 -20.03 -24.04 2.08
N GLY A 106 -20.87 -24.63 2.94
CA GLY A 106 -21.31 -26.03 2.83
C GLY A 106 -22.05 -26.35 1.53
N GLU A 107 -22.84 -25.38 1.00
CA GLU A 107 -23.54 -25.52 -0.28
C GLU A 107 -22.58 -25.75 -1.46
N ARG A 108 -21.34 -25.25 -1.34
CA ARG A 108 -20.28 -25.37 -2.35
C ARG A 108 -19.21 -26.39 -1.98
N ASP A 109 -19.29 -26.92 -0.77
CA ASP A 109 -18.34 -27.87 -0.17
C ASP A 109 -16.86 -27.41 -0.29
N ARG A 110 -16.60 -26.11 -0.13
CA ARG A 110 -15.27 -25.51 -0.28
C ARG A 110 -15.12 -24.16 0.40
N PHE A 111 -13.87 -23.72 0.55
CA PHE A 111 -13.58 -22.34 0.87
C PHE A 111 -13.89 -21.43 -0.32
N THR A 112 -14.54 -20.30 -0.05
CA THR A 112 -14.98 -19.33 -1.06
C THR A 112 -14.32 -17.98 -0.90
N ARG A 113 -13.77 -17.70 0.29
CA ARG A 113 -13.17 -16.43 0.65
C ARG A 113 -12.03 -16.64 1.63
N ALA A 114 -11.00 -15.79 1.55
CA ALA A 114 -9.98 -15.64 2.59
C ALA A 114 -9.87 -14.18 3.01
N GLU A 115 -9.54 -13.96 4.29
CA GLU A 115 -9.31 -12.63 4.85
C GLU A 115 -8.08 -12.66 5.75
N VAL A 116 -7.33 -11.56 5.78
CA VAL A 116 -6.19 -11.38 6.68
C VAL A 116 -6.57 -10.33 7.70
N TYR A 117 -6.51 -10.68 8.98
CA TYR A 117 -6.91 -9.82 10.09
C TYR A 117 -5.78 -9.59 11.08
N ASN A 118 -5.73 -8.38 11.64
CA ASN A 118 -4.89 -8.07 12.78
C ASN A 118 -5.50 -8.68 14.06
N LEU A 119 -4.81 -9.68 14.61
CA LEU A 119 -5.29 -10.41 15.80
C LEU A 119 -5.33 -9.55 17.10
N ARG A 120 -4.74 -8.36 17.08
CA ARG A 120 -4.86 -7.39 18.17
C ARG A 120 -6.17 -6.61 18.17
N ARG A 121 -6.98 -6.78 17.12
CA ARG A 121 -8.27 -6.11 16.95
C ARG A 121 -9.41 -7.11 17.01
N GLU A 122 -10.54 -6.66 17.48
CA GLU A 122 -11.76 -7.47 17.48
C GLU A 122 -12.37 -7.48 16.07
N HIS A 123 -12.69 -8.68 15.58
CA HIS A 123 -13.33 -8.90 14.28
C HIS A 123 -14.62 -9.66 14.43
N GLN A 124 -15.63 -9.25 13.67
CA GLN A 124 -16.90 -9.94 13.61
C GLN A 124 -16.88 -10.94 12.46
N PHE A 125 -17.02 -12.23 12.81
CA PHE A 125 -17.09 -13.33 11.84
C PHE A 125 -18.53 -13.60 11.37
N SER A 126 -19.40 -12.58 11.35
CA SER A 126 -20.81 -12.64 10.98
C SER A 126 -21.63 -13.67 11.77
N GLY A 127 -21.23 -13.93 13.02
CA GLY A 127 -21.87 -14.93 13.89
C GLY A 127 -21.56 -16.39 13.55
N TYR A 128 -20.71 -16.66 12.55
CA TYR A 128 -20.31 -18.01 12.20
C TYR A 128 -19.20 -18.53 13.14
N PRO A 129 -19.18 -19.85 13.42
CA PRO A 129 -18.12 -20.46 14.22
C PRO A 129 -16.75 -20.26 13.57
N VAL A 130 -15.72 -20.13 14.42
CA VAL A 130 -14.33 -20.02 13.99
C VAL A 130 -13.55 -21.21 14.56
N TYR A 131 -12.99 -22.01 13.67
CA TYR A 131 -12.04 -23.08 14.00
C TYR A 131 -10.62 -22.53 13.90
N TRP A 132 -9.81 -22.79 14.93
CA TRP A 132 -8.48 -22.22 15.06
C TRP A 132 -7.39 -23.29 14.95
N ALA A 133 -6.57 -23.22 13.90
CA ALA A 133 -5.48 -24.14 13.65
C ALA A 133 -4.17 -23.75 14.38
N GLY A 134 -4.18 -22.68 15.18
CA GLY A 134 -3.01 -22.21 15.93
C GLY A 134 -1.99 -21.50 15.05
N ASN A 135 -0.72 -21.60 15.43
CA ASN A 135 0.38 -21.00 14.68
C ASN A 135 0.86 -22.00 13.61
N ALA A 136 1.03 -21.53 12.39
CA ALA A 136 1.66 -22.26 11.31
C ALA A 136 3.11 -21.80 11.15
N THR A 137 3.99 -22.71 10.78
CA THR A 137 5.33 -22.36 10.29
C THR A 137 5.22 -21.67 8.91
N ASN A 138 6.22 -20.89 8.52
CA ASN A 138 6.26 -20.28 7.19
C ASN A 138 6.18 -21.33 6.09
N GLU A 139 6.83 -22.49 6.29
CA GLU A 139 6.79 -23.60 5.33
C GLU A 139 5.39 -24.15 5.15
N GLU A 140 4.69 -24.48 6.23
CA GLU A 140 3.33 -25.01 6.18
C GLU A 140 2.36 -24.00 5.54
N SER A 141 2.45 -22.73 5.96
CA SER A 141 1.58 -21.67 5.45
C SER A 141 1.82 -21.41 3.96
N LEU A 142 3.06 -21.22 3.52
CA LEU A 142 3.39 -20.97 2.12
C LEU A 142 3.03 -22.15 1.22
N ASN A 143 3.27 -23.38 1.66
CA ASN A 143 2.87 -24.58 0.91
C ASN A 143 1.35 -24.69 0.77
N TYR A 144 0.60 -24.40 1.85
CA TYR A 144 -0.86 -24.41 1.81
C TYR A 144 -1.41 -23.34 0.89
N LEU A 145 -0.91 -22.09 1.01
CA LEU A 145 -1.33 -20.96 0.17
C LEU A 145 -1.01 -21.21 -1.31
N LYS A 146 0.18 -21.76 -1.61
CA LYS A 146 0.55 -22.13 -2.97
C LYS A 146 -0.41 -23.18 -3.53
N SER A 147 -0.80 -24.18 -2.74
CA SER A 147 -1.77 -25.20 -3.17
C SER A 147 -3.15 -24.61 -3.53
N ILE A 148 -3.58 -23.54 -2.83
CA ILE A 148 -4.81 -22.82 -3.17
C ILE A 148 -4.67 -22.12 -4.52
N VAL A 149 -3.55 -21.42 -4.74
CA VAL A 149 -3.30 -20.73 -6.01
C VAL A 149 -3.22 -21.71 -7.17
N ASP A 150 -2.49 -22.82 -6.99
CA ASP A 150 -2.29 -23.83 -8.03
C ASP A 150 -3.57 -24.62 -8.37
N SER A 151 -4.56 -24.64 -7.48
CA SER A 151 -5.82 -25.36 -7.70
C SER A 151 -6.63 -24.83 -8.88
N GLY A 152 -6.39 -23.58 -9.30
CA GLY A 152 -6.90 -23.01 -10.56
C GLY A 152 -8.40 -22.89 -10.69
N VAL A 153 -9.14 -22.88 -9.60
CA VAL A 153 -10.61 -22.78 -9.64
C VAL A 153 -11.01 -21.35 -9.97
N PRO A 154 -11.48 -21.03 -11.19
CA PRO A 154 -11.74 -19.66 -11.66
C PRO A 154 -12.79 -18.91 -10.83
N GLU A 155 -13.73 -19.63 -10.23
CA GLU A 155 -14.82 -19.07 -9.44
C GLU A 155 -14.39 -18.58 -8.04
N ILE A 156 -13.11 -18.75 -7.68
CA ILE A 156 -12.57 -18.39 -6.38
C ILE A 156 -11.51 -17.28 -6.51
N ASN A 157 -11.68 -16.35 -7.42
CA ASN A 157 -10.72 -15.24 -7.64
C ASN A 157 -10.35 -14.50 -6.33
N ARG A 158 -11.32 -14.29 -5.43
CA ARG A 158 -11.06 -13.65 -4.15
C ARG A 158 -10.18 -14.50 -3.22
N LEU A 159 -10.32 -15.81 -3.23
CA LEU A 159 -9.51 -16.72 -2.43
C LEU A 159 -8.06 -16.74 -2.95
N THR A 160 -7.86 -16.89 -4.26
CA THR A 160 -6.53 -16.89 -4.89
C THR A 160 -5.83 -15.54 -4.78
N ASP A 161 -6.55 -14.44 -4.95
CA ASP A 161 -6.04 -13.08 -4.74
C ASP A 161 -5.55 -12.87 -3.30
N ARG A 162 -6.32 -13.35 -2.32
CA ARG A 162 -5.95 -13.26 -0.89
C ARG A 162 -4.81 -14.20 -0.52
N ALA A 163 -4.74 -15.37 -1.15
CA ALA A 163 -3.61 -16.28 -0.98
C ALA A 163 -2.30 -15.63 -1.49
N ALA A 164 -2.32 -15.01 -2.67
CA ALA A 164 -1.18 -14.27 -3.21
C ALA A 164 -0.77 -13.10 -2.30
N PHE A 165 -1.74 -12.36 -1.77
CA PHE A 165 -1.51 -11.31 -0.78
C PHE A 165 -0.84 -11.86 0.48
N ALA A 166 -1.41 -12.91 1.08
CA ALA A 166 -0.87 -13.52 2.29
C ALA A 166 0.55 -14.05 2.07
N ILE A 167 0.85 -14.67 0.91
CA ILE A 167 2.21 -15.09 0.54
C ILE A 167 3.17 -13.91 0.65
N ALA A 168 2.84 -12.75 0.07
CA ALA A 168 3.69 -11.57 0.07
C ALA A 168 3.95 -10.99 1.47
N LEU A 169 3.13 -11.31 2.47
CA LEU A 169 3.27 -10.82 3.84
C LEU A 169 4.25 -11.63 4.69
N HIS A 170 4.58 -12.88 4.30
CA HIS A 170 5.45 -13.74 5.08
C HIS A 170 6.87 -13.19 5.23
N ASP A 171 7.46 -13.41 6.40
CA ASP A 171 8.87 -13.14 6.67
C ASP A 171 9.70 -14.37 6.25
N ASP A 172 9.84 -14.57 4.94
CA ASP A 172 10.49 -15.78 4.39
C ASP A 172 11.14 -15.48 3.04
N ALA A 173 12.38 -15.92 2.87
CA ALA A 173 13.16 -15.69 1.65
C ALA A 173 12.56 -16.38 0.40
N ARG A 174 11.70 -17.39 0.56
CA ARG A 174 11.03 -18.09 -0.55
C ARG A 174 9.93 -17.29 -1.21
N VAL A 175 9.42 -16.23 -0.55
CA VAL A 175 8.30 -15.42 -1.06
C VAL A 175 8.58 -14.88 -2.46
N GLU A 176 9.77 -14.31 -2.71
CA GLU A 176 10.14 -13.78 -4.02
C GLU A 176 10.11 -14.87 -5.10
N SER A 177 10.66 -16.06 -4.80
CA SER A 177 10.68 -17.17 -5.77
C SER A 177 9.29 -17.71 -6.04
N ILE A 178 8.42 -17.83 -5.03
CA ILE A 178 7.04 -18.29 -5.18
C ILE A 178 6.24 -17.32 -6.06
N LEU A 179 6.29 -16.02 -5.78
CA LEU A 179 5.60 -15.01 -6.58
C LEU A 179 6.14 -14.97 -8.03
N THR A 180 7.46 -15.10 -8.21
CA THR A 180 8.07 -15.18 -9.55
C THR A 180 7.59 -16.41 -10.31
N GLU A 181 7.46 -17.57 -9.66
CA GLU A 181 6.90 -18.78 -10.28
C GLU A 181 5.44 -18.56 -10.68
N MET A 182 4.60 -17.95 -9.83
CA MET A 182 3.21 -17.63 -10.13
C MET A 182 3.09 -16.69 -11.35
N ILE A 183 4.06 -15.78 -11.55
CA ILE A 183 4.08 -14.88 -12.71
C ILE A 183 4.49 -15.64 -13.99
N ARG A 184 5.47 -16.54 -13.90
CA ARG A 184 5.98 -17.31 -15.05
C ARG A 184 5.05 -18.41 -15.52
N LYS A 185 4.32 -19.03 -14.58
CA LYS A 185 3.40 -20.16 -14.82
C LYS A 185 2.04 -19.86 -14.20
N PRO A 186 1.33 -18.83 -14.68
CA PRO A 186 0.08 -18.42 -14.05
C PRO A 186 -1.04 -19.41 -14.35
N VAL A 187 -1.87 -19.64 -13.35
CA VAL A 187 -3.11 -20.40 -13.50
C VAL A 187 -4.16 -19.57 -14.25
N THR A 188 -4.18 -18.26 -13.98
CA THR A 188 -5.01 -17.25 -14.68
C THR A 188 -4.25 -15.95 -14.82
N GLU A 189 -4.65 -15.10 -15.78
CA GLU A 189 -4.07 -13.76 -15.94
C GLU A 189 -4.30 -12.87 -14.71
N SER A 190 -5.44 -13.01 -14.02
CA SER A 190 -5.73 -12.29 -12.78
C SER A 190 -4.70 -12.64 -11.69
N VAL A 191 -4.44 -13.93 -11.48
CA VAL A 191 -3.42 -14.40 -10.51
C VAL A 191 -2.04 -13.86 -10.87
N ARG A 192 -1.70 -13.86 -12.16
CA ARG A 192 -0.43 -13.32 -12.66
C ARG A 192 -0.27 -11.84 -12.32
N ASN A 193 -1.26 -11.03 -12.64
CA ASN A 193 -1.23 -9.59 -12.38
C ASN A 193 -1.17 -9.28 -10.89
N ARG A 194 -1.86 -10.06 -10.05
CA ARG A 194 -1.76 -9.95 -8.59
C ARG A 194 -0.38 -10.32 -8.08
N ALA A 195 0.21 -11.39 -8.58
CA ALA A 195 1.57 -11.78 -8.20
C ALA A 195 2.61 -10.73 -8.60
N ILE A 196 2.48 -10.10 -9.78
CA ILE A 196 3.32 -8.95 -10.18
C ILE A 196 3.19 -7.81 -9.17
N TYR A 197 1.97 -7.44 -8.83
CA TYR A 197 1.70 -6.36 -7.87
C TYR A 197 2.34 -6.65 -6.50
N TRP A 198 2.08 -7.83 -5.94
CA TRP A 198 2.59 -8.20 -4.62
C TRP A 198 4.11 -8.42 -4.59
N LEU A 199 4.72 -8.82 -5.70
CA LEU A 199 6.17 -8.89 -5.82
C LEU A 199 6.82 -7.51 -5.58
N GLY A 200 6.17 -6.43 -5.97
CA GLY A 200 6.64 -5.07 -5.70
C GLY A 200 6.73 -4.73 -4.20
N TYR A 201 5.95 -5.40 -3.35
CA TYR A 201 5.97 -5.20 -1.90
C TYR A 201 6.96 -6.09 -1.14
N THR A 202 7.61 -7.04 -1.81
CA THR A 202 8.67 -7.84 -1.18
C THR A 202 9.92 -6.99 -0.91
N PRO A 203 10.81 -7.42 0.00
CA PRO A 203 12.07 -6.73 0.26
C PRO A 203 12.86 -6.44 -1.02
N GLU A 204 13.71 -5.44 -0.97
CA GLU A 204 14.52 -5.02 -2.12
C GLU A 204 15.43 -6.16 -2.61
N SER A 205 15.43 -6.40 -3.92
CA SER A 205 16.23 -7.40 -4.59
C SER A 205 16.52 -6.96 -6.03
N GLN A 206 17.79 -7.00 -6.43
CA GLN A 206 18.19 -6.69 -7.81
C GLN A 206 17.58 -7.70 -8.81
N ALA A 207 17.47 -8.97 -8.41
CA ALA A 207 16.86 -10.02 -9.25
C ALA A 207 15.38 -9.71 -9.53
N LYS A 208 14.63 -9.31 -8.50
CA LYS A 208 13.25 -8.84 -8.62
C LYS A 208 13.14 -7.65 -9.56
N ASN A 209 13.97 -6.62 -9.38
CA ASN A 209 13.92 -5.41 -10.20
C ASN A 209 14.23 -5.71 -11.67
N ASN A 210 15.22 -6.55 -11.94
CA ASN A 210 15.54 -6.98 -13.29
C ASN A 210 14.37 -7.76 -13.92
N PHE A 211 13.77 -8.68 -13.19
CA PHE A 211 12.64 -9.46 -13.65
C PHE A 211 11.41 -8.59 -13.96
N LEU A 212 11.06 -7.64 -13.08
CA LEU A 212 9.98 -6.68 -13.34
C LEU A 212 10.29 -5.80 -14.56
N ALA A 213 11.55 -5.37 -14.72
CA ALA A 213 11.98 -4.59 -15.86
C ALA A 213 11.89 -5.36 -17.19
N GLU A 214 12.12 -6.68 -17.18
CA GLU A 214 11.90 -7.54 -18.35
C GLU A 214 10.42 -7.54 -18.76
N ILE A 215 9.50 -7.69 -17.81
CA ILE A 215 8.05 -7.63 -18.09
C ILE A 215 7.67 -6.28 -18.69
N VAL A 216 8.17 -5.17 -18.14
CA VAL A 216 7.88 -3.82 -18.65
C VAL A 216 8.36 -3.66 -20.11
N ARG A 217 9.55 -4.17 -20.44
CA ARG A 217 10.15 -4.04 -21.79
C ARG A 217 9.52 -4.97 -22.82
N ASN A 218 8.96 -6.09 -22.38
CA ASN A 218 8.41 -7.09 -23.28
C ASN A 218 7.11 -6.61 -23.92
N GLN A 219 7.16 -6.25 -25.21
CA GLN A 219 5.99 -5.78 -25.95
C GLN A 219 4.94 -6.86 -26.23
N ARG A 220 5.26 -8.14 -25.99
CA ARG A 220 4.29 -9.24 -26.10
C ARG A 220 3.41 -9.36 -24.85
N GLU A 221 3.80 -8.71 -23.77
CA GLU A 221 3.02 -8.64 -22.55
C GLU A 221 1.81 -7.73 -22.72
N SER A 222 0.72 -8.02 -22.01
CA SER A 222 -0.44 -7.13 -21.98
C SER A 222 -0.07 -5.75 -21.41
N SER A 223 -0.80 -4.72 -21.81
CA SER A 223 -0.62 -3.36 -21.25
C SER A 223 -0.74 -3.40 -19.72
N ASP A 224 -1.74 -4.12 -19.21
CA ASP A 224 -1.99 -4.25 -17.76
C ASP A 224 -0.82 -4.89 -17.03
N ALA A 225 -0.26 -6.00 -17.54
CA ALA A 225 0.90 -6.66 -16.93
C ALA A 225 2.12 -5.73 -16.90
N ARG A 226 2.39 -5.02 -18.00
CA ARG A 226 3.50 -4.06 -18.09
C ARG A 226 3.31 -2.88 -17.15
N GLU A 227 2.10 -2.38 -17.03
CA GLU A 227 1.76 -1.30 -16.10
C GLU A 227 1.86 -1.73 -14.65
N GLN A 228 1.40 -2.94 -14.31
CA GLN A 228 1.55 -3.51 -12.98
C GLN A 228 3.04 -3.71 -12.65
N ALA A 229 3.83 -4.23 -13.59
CA ALA A 229 5.27 -4.42 -13.38
C ALA A 229 6.00 -3.08 -13.19
N MET A 230 5.65 -2.03 -13.95
CA MET A 230 6.20 -0.70 -13.75
C MET A 230 5.82 -0.12 -12.38
N SER A 231 4.58 -0.34 -11.95
CA SER A 231 4.14 0.10 -10.61
C SER A 231 4.87 -0.67 -9.51
N ALA A 232 5.01 -2.00 -9.65
CA ALA A 232 5.75 -2.84 -8.73
C ALA A 232 7.23 -2.43 -8.63
N LEU A 233 7.86 -2.12 -9.76
CA LEU A 233 9.22 -1.60 -9.81
C LEU A 233 9.35 -0.25 -9.07
N GLY A 234 8.35 0.63 -9.21
CA GLY A 234 8.29 1.91 -8.52
C GLY A 234 7.90 1.84 -7.03
N MET A 235 7.58 0.67 -6.50
CA MET A 235 7.33 0.46 -5.06
C MET A 235 8.64 0.36 -4.27
N SER A 236 9.73 -0.06 -4.91
CA SER A 236 11.05 -0.03 -4.30
C SER A 236 11.48 1.43 -4.09
N LYS A 237 11.70 1.79 -2.82
CA LYS A 237 12.20 3.11 -2.45
C LYS A 237 13.73 3.19 -2.51
N ALA A 238 14.42 2.07 -2.64
CA ALA A 238 15.88 2.01 -2.57
C ALA A 238 16.55 2.95 -3.58
N ALA A 239 17.52 3.73 -3.11
CA ALA A 239 18.28 4.66 -3.94
C ALA A 239 18.90 3.99 -5.19
N THR A 240 19.27 2.72 -5.07
CA THR A 240 19.83 1.90 -6.15
C THR A 240 18.87 1.63 -7.30
N ASN A 241 17.55 1.77 -7.09
CA ASN A 241 16.52 1.58 -8.11
C ASN A 241 16.27 2.82 -8.98
N LEU A 242 16.72 4.01 -8.55
CA LEU A 242 16.46 5.26 -9.27
C LEU A 242 16.97 5.25 -10.72
N PRO A 243 18.24 4.86 -11.03
CA PRO A 243 18.73 4.84 -12.39
C PRO A 243 17.93 3.92 -13.32
N LEU A 244 17.38 2.82 -12.78
CA LEU A 244 16.54 1.92 -13.55
C LEU A 244 15.21 2.57 -13.91
N LEU A 245 14.56 3.26 -12.97
CA LEU A 245 13.30 3.98 -13.21
C LEU A 245 13.50 5.14 -14.22
N GLU A 246 14.60 5.87 -14.13
CA GLU A 246 14.98 6.91 -15.09
C GLU A 246 15.15 6.32 -16.49
N THR A 247 15.90 5.21 -16.60
CA THR A 247 16.09 4.49 -17.88
C THR A 247 14.75 4.02 -18.45
N MET A 248 13.85 3.50 -17.60
CA MET A 248 12.51 3.11 -18.05
C MET A 248 11.72 4.31 -18.57
N TYR A 249 11.77 5.45 -17.89
CA TYR A 249 11.10 6.66 -18.38
C TYR A 249 11.61 7.06 -19.77
N GLU A 250 12.92 7.09 -19.97
CA GLU A 250 13.52 7.54 -21.24
C GLU A 250 13.22 6.58 -22.40
N THR A 251 13.19 5.27 -22.13
CA THR A 251 13.06 4.24 -23.17
C THR A 251 11.62 3.86 -23.50
N MET A 252 10.66 4.14 -22.63
CA MET A 252 9.26 3.81 -22.88
C MET A 252 8.58 4.86 -23.77
N THR A 253 7.71 4.39 -24.67
CA THR A 253 6.88 5.25 -25.52
C THR A 253 5.47 5.47 -24.95
N SER A 254 4.99 4.53 -24.11
CA SER A 254 3.69 4.64 -23.47
C SER A 254 3.67 5.73 -22.39
N ARG A 255 2.72 6.66 -22.50
CA ARG A 255 2.50 7.72 -21.50
C ARG A 255 2.18 7.14 -20.12
N ASP A 256 1.40 6.06 -20.04
CA ASP A 256 1.02 5.44 -18.79
C ASP A 256 2.21 4.79 -18.10
N LEU A 257 3.09 4.12 -18.83
CA LEU A 257 4.33 3.58 -18.27
C LEU A 257 5.26 4.71 -17.79
N LYS A 258 5.42 5.78 -18.57
CA LYS A 258 6.19 6.96 -18.15
C LYS A 258 5.66 7.58 -16.87
N ARG A 259 4.33 7.76 -16.78
CA ARG A 259 3.69 8.29 -15.59
C ARG A 259 3.93 7.42 -14.35
N ARG A 260 3.86 6.10 -14.48
CA ARG A 260 4.16 5.16 -13.39
C ARG A 260 5.63 5.22 -12.98
N ALA A 261 6.55 5.37 -13.94
CA ALA A 261 7.97 5.59 -13.64
C ALA A 261 8.18 6.87 -12.82
N LEU A 262 7.56 8.00 -13.21
CA LEU A 262 7.61 9.25 -12.42
C LEU A 262 7.08 9.06 -10.98
N ASN A 263 6.01 8.29 -10.81
CA ASN A 263 5.48 7.98 -9.47
C ASN A 263 6.48 7.16 -8.64
N GLY A 264 7.19 6.23 -9.26
CA GLY A 264 8.25 5.44 -8.61
C GLY A 264 9.44 6.32 -8.23
N ILE A 265 9.89 7.19 -9.16
CA ILE A 265 10.97 8.15 -8.92
C ILE A 265 10.66 9.04 -7.72
N ALA A 266 9.44 9.55 -7.61
CA ALA A 266 9.01 10.42 -6.52
C ALA A 266 9.06 9.74 -5.13
N ARG A 267 9.00 8.41 -5.08
CA ARG A 267 9.05 7.62 -3.84
C ARG A 267 10.47 7.22 -3.44
N ASN A 268 11.44 7.45 -4.30
CA ASN A 268 12.81 7.01 -4.08
C ASN A 268 13.45 7.70 -2.87
N ASP A 269 14.26 6.96 -2.12
CA ASP A 269 14.94 7.47 -0.92
C ASP A 269 16.06 8.47 -1.23
N ASN A 270 16.61 8.44 -2.46
CA ASN A 270 17.48 9.52 -2.95
C ASN A 270 16.64 10.73 -3.38
N ARG A 271 16.12 11.45 -2.39
CA ARG A 271 15.19 12.57 -2.58
C ARG A 271 15.73 13.67 -3.47
N ASP A 272 17.00 14.01 -3.34
CA ASP A 272 17.62 15.10 -4.12
C ASP A 272 17.75 14.73 -5.60
N ALA A 273 18.20 13.53 -5.91
CA ALA A 273 18.29 13.06 -7.30
C ALA A 273 16.88 12.91 -7.91
N ALA A 274 15.93 12.33 -7.17
CA ALA A 274 14.55 12.21 -7.60
C ALA A 274 13.92 13.58 -7.90
N ALA A 275 14.09 14.56 -7.00
CA ALA A 275 13.63 15.93 -7.21
C ALA A 275 14.27 16.54 -8.47
N THR A 276 15.57 16.41 -8.64
CA THR A 276 16.30 16.94 -9.81
C THR A 276 15.76 16.35 -11.12
N TYR A 277 15.50 15.04 -11.15
CA TYR A 277 14.94 14.39 -12.31
C TYR A 277 13.52 14.87 -12.61
N LEU A 278 12.65 14.92 -11.60
CA LEU A 278 11.26 15.38 -11.75
C LEU A 278 11.19 16.84 -12.19
N ILE A 279 12.08 17.71 -11.70
CA ILE A 279 12.20 19.11 -12.12
C ILE A 279 12.53 19.16 -13.60
N ARG A 280 13.53 18.41 -14.05
CA ARG A 280 13.91 18.33 -15.47
C ARG A 280 12.71 17.96 -16.37
N ILE A 281 11.89 17.01 -15.94
CA ILE A 281 10.68 16.59 -16.67
C ILE A 281 9.62 17.69 -16.64
N ALA A 282 9.37 18.30 -15.49
CA ALA A 282 8.38 19.39 -15.37
C ALA A 282 8.69 20.58 -16.27
N GLU A 283 9.98 20.89 -16.48
CA GLU A 283 10.42 22.02 -17.27
C GLU A 283 10.55 21.71 -18.77
N ASN A 284 11.05 20.52 -19.14
CA ASN A 284 11.54 20.26 -20.49
C ASN A 284 10.77 19.17 -21.26
N GLU A 285 9.86 18.41 -20.63
CA GLU A 285 9.08 17.40 -21.33
C GLU A 285 8.08 18.06 -22.30
N ARG A 286 7.93 17.48 -23.49
CA ARG A 286 7.02 17.99 -24.52
C ARG A 286 5.56 17.66 -24.24
N ASP A 287 5.32 16.48 -23.65
CA ASP A 287 3.97 16.04 -23.28
C ASP A 287 3.50 16.76 -22.03
N ILE A 288 2.47 17.61 -22.16
CA ILE A 288 1.93 18.39 -21.06
C ILE A 288 1.37 17.51 -19.93
N GLU A 289 0.86 16.31 -20.23
CA GLU A 289 0.34 15.40 -19.19
C GLU A 289 1.48 14.78 -18.37
N LEU A 290 2.64 14.55 -18.97
CA LEU A 290 3.83 14.11 -18.24
C LEU A 290 4.44 15.25 -17.41
N ARG A 291 4.43 16.50 -17.92
CA ARG A 291 4.80 17.70 -17.13
C ARG A 291 3.90 17.86 -15.92
N LYS A 292 2.58 17.72 -16.09
CA LYS A 292 1.60 17.74 -14.99
C LYS A 292 1.87 16.63 -13.97
N SER A 293 2.20 15.43 -14.46
CA SER A 293 2.54 14.30 -13.58
C SER A 293 3.82 14.58 -12.77
N ALA A 294 4.84 15.16 -13.38
CA ALA A 294 6.06 15.54 -12.68
C ALA A 294 5.79 16.62 -11.60
N LEU A 295 5.01 17.66 -11.92
CA LEU A 295 4.59 18.67 -10.95
C LEU A 295 3.78 18.08 -9.78
N ALA A 296 2.84 17.16 -10.09
CA ALA A 296 2.07 16.45 -9.05
C ALA A 296 2.98 15.69 -8.08
N ASN A 297 4.01 15.03 -8.62
CA ASN A 297 4.98 14.28 -7.84
C ASN A 297 5.91 15.19 -7.02
N LEU A 298 6.31 16.35 -7.55
CA LEU A 298 7.08 17.36 -6.81
C LEU A 298 6.33 17.88 -5.57
N GLY A 299 4.99 17.86 -5.58
CA GLY A 299 4.18 18.19 -4.39
C GLY A 299 4.40 17.22 -3.22
N HIS A 300 4.88 16.00 -3.48
CA HIS A 300 5.18 15.00 -2.46
C HIS A 300 6.68 14.89 -2.13
N VAL A 301 7.55 15.45 -2.97
CA VAL A 301 9.00 15.43 -2.74
C VAL A 301 9.40 16.68 -1.98
N ALA A 302 9.79 16.50 -0.70
CA ALA A 302 10.24 17.59 0.14
C ALA A 302 11.48 18.29 -0.44
N GLY A 303 11.68 19.56 -0.08
CA GLY A 303 12.85 20.35 -0.44
C GLY A 303 12.52 21.68 -1.10
N GLU A 304 13.39 22.66 -0.88
CA GLU A 304 13.23 24.03 -1.36
C GLU A 304 13.22 24.11 -2.90
N LYS A 305 14.06 23.32 -3.58
CA LYS A 305 14.11 23.29 -5.05
C LYS A 305 12.78 22.86 -5.67
N SER A 306 12.14 21.81 -5.10
CA SER A 306 10.83 21.36 -5.55
C SER A 306 9.78 22.44 -5.40
N LEU A 307 9.75 23.11 -4.25
CA LEU A 307 8.82 24.21 -3.98
C LEU A 307 9.05 25.40 -4.92
N SER A 308 10.31 25.77 -5.16
CA SER A 308 10.68 26.88 -6.07
C SER A 308 10.16 26.64 -7.48
N VAL A 309 10.29 25.42 -8.01
CA VAL A 309 9.77 25.09 -9.35
C VAL A 309 8.25 25.11 -9.40
N LEU A 310 7.55 24.64 -8.35
CA LEU A 310 6.09 24.74 -8.26
C LEU A 310 5.62 26.19 -8.26
N VAL A 311 6.28 27.05 -7.48
CA VAL A 311 5.98 28.49 -7.42
C VAL A 311 6.27 29.19 -8.75
N SER A 312 7.43 28.91 -9.35
CA SER A 312 7.78 29.47 -10.66
C SER A 312 6.77 29.04 -11.75
N THR A 313 6.36 27.79 -11.74
CA THR A 313 5.33 27.29 -12.68
C THR A 313 3.99 27.99 -12.44
N LEU A 314 3.59 28.17 -11.19
CA LEU A 314 2.36 28.89 -10.84
C LEU A 314 2.38 30.34 -11.31
N ASP A 315 3.47 31.05 -11.07
CA ASP A 315 3.57 32.49 -11.31
C ASP A 315 3.84 32.81 -12.80
N SER A 316 4.56 31.95 -13.53
CA SER A 316 5.14 32.32 -14.82
C SER A 316 4.78 31.39 -15.99
N SER A 317 4.17 30.21 -15.77
CA SER A 317 3.84 29.33 -16.89
C SER A 317 2.75 29.94 -17.79
N PRO A 318 2.93 29.93 -19.11
CA PRO A 318 1.87 30.33 -20.04
C PRO A 318 0.71 29.33 -20.08
N GLU A 319 0.98 28.05 -19.78
CA GLU A 319 0.00 26.98 -19.81
C GLU A 319 -0.85 26.96 -18.54
N PHE A 320 -2.14 27.25 -18.73
CA PHE A 320 -3.13 27.27 -17.63
C PHE A 320 -3.19 25.93 -16.86
N GLU A 321 -3.13 24.82 -17.54
CA GLU A 321 -3.19 23.48 -16.92
C GLU A 321 -1.97 23.20 -16.03
N LEU A 322 -0.79 23.72 -16.34
CA LEU A 322 0.37 23.60 -15.48
C LEU A 322 0.25 24.49 -14.24
N GLN A 323 -0.29 25.72 -14.38
CA GLN A 323 -0.57 26.59 -13.23
C GLN A 323 -1.58 25.93 -12.28
N LYS A 324 -2.65 25.34 -12.82
CA LYS A 324 -3.63 24.58 -12.02
C LYS A 324 -2.95 23.44 -11.25
N GLN A 325 -2.12 22.67 -11.95
CA GLN A 325 -1.41 21.56 -11.34
C GLN A 325 -0.42 22.03 -10.26
N ALA A 326 0.23 23.15 -10.46
CA ALA A 326 1.11 23.76 -9.47
C ALA A 326 0.36 24.15 -8.18
N VAL A 327 -0.84 24.77 -8.29
CA VAL A 327 -1.69 25.04 -7.11
C VAL A 327 -2.00 23.76 -6.33
N VAL A 328 -2.41 22.70 -7.03
CA VAL A 328 -2.74 21.41 -6.41
C VAL A 328 -1.51 20.81 -5.73
N ALA A 329 -0.36 20.85 -6.39
CA ALA A 329 0.89 20.32 -5.86
C ALA A 329 1.38 21.12 -4.63
N ILE A 330 1.29 22.45 -4.67
CA ILE A 330 1.60 23.31 -3.53
C ILE A 330 0.68 22.99 -2.34
N GLY A 331 -0.62 22.77 -2.58
CA GLY A 331 -1.58 22.42 -1.52
C GLY A 331 -1.27 21.09 -0.81
N ARG A 332 -0.44 20.23 -1.38
CA ARG A 332 0.03 18.96 -0.76
C ARG A 332 1.30 19.13 0.07
N ARG A 333 1.95 20.29 -0.03
CA ARG A 333 3.15 20.61 0.76
C ARG A 333 2.79 20.85 2.23
N PRO A 334 3.77 20.79 3.15
CA PRO A 334 3.56 21.16 4.55
C PRO A 334 2.84 22.50 4.67
N LYS A 335 1.93 22.62 5.64
CA LYS A 335 1.08 23.82 5.82
C LYS A 335 1.89 25.12 5.94
N ASP A 336 3.06 25.07 6.56
CA ASP A 336 3.92 26.24 6.72
C ASP A 336 4.53 26.73 5.41
N GLU A 337 4.71 25.85 4.44
CA GLU A 337 5.16 26.18 3.09
C GLU A 337 3.97 26.61 2.20
N SER A 338 2.89 25.82 2.21
CA SER A 338 1.78 25.98 1.26
C SER A 338 0.87 27.15 1.55
N ILE A 339 0.49 27.40 2.83
CA ILE A 339 -0.53 28.40 3.18
C ILE A 339 -0.13 29.81 2.79
N PRO A 340 1.10 30.33 3.07
CA PRO A 340 1.50 31.66 2.64
C PRO A 340 1.42 31.85 1.12
N ILE A 341 1.82 30.82 0.35
CA ILE A 341 1.80 30.87 -1.11
C ILE A 341 0.36 30.87 -1.62
N LEU A 342 -0.50 30.00 -1.09
CA LEU A 342 -1.90 29.92 -1.50
C LEU A 342 -2.67 31.20 -1.16
N ILE A 343 -2.43 31.85 0.01
CA ILE A 343 -3.02 33.14 0.37
C ILE A 343 -2.57 34.23 -0.62
N ARG A 344 -1.26 34.32 -0.90
CA ARG A 344 -0.74 35.26 -1.90
C ARG A 344 -1.43 35.05 -3.26
N THR A 345 -1.51 33.77 -3.70
CA THR A 345 -2.13 33.40 -4.97
C THR A 345 -3.62 33.77 -5.02
N ALA A 346 -4.35 33.50 -3.94
CA ALA A 346 -5.78 33.85 -3.84
C ALA A 346 -6.04 35.34 -3.91
N ARG A 347 -5.14 36.17 -3.35
CA ARG A 347 -5.25 37.62 -3.36
C ARG A 347 -4.92 38.26 -4.71
N SER A 348 -3.84 37.80 -5.37
CA SER A 348 -3.20 38.61 -6.41
C SER A 348 -2.90 37.93 -7.73
N HIS A 349 -3.18 36.62 -7.87
CA HIS A 349 -2.88 35.96 -9.14
C HIS A 349 -3.73 36.55 -10.29
N PRO A 350 -3.14 36.80 -11.48
CA PRO A 350 -3.85 37.44 -12.58
C PRO A 350 -5.11 36.69 -13.04
N ARG A 351 -5.03 35.34 -13.10
CA ARG A 351 -6.15 34.52 -13.55
C ARG A 351 -7.12 34.23 -12.41
N VAL A 352 -8.39 34.57 -12.62
CA VAL A 352 -9.48 34.39 -11.63
C VAL A 352 -9.64 32.90 -11.23
N GLU A 353 -9.51 31.98 -12.20
CA GLU A 353 -9.66 30.56 -11.99
C GLU A 353 -8.56 30.00 -11.06
N ILE A 354 -7.35 30.52 -11.16
CA ILE A 354 -6.24 30.14 -10.26
C ILE A 354 -6.47 30.70 -8.85
N ARG A 355 -7.00 31.93 -8.73
CA ARG A 355 -7.38 32.47 -7.41
C ARG A 355 -8.46 31.63 -6.75
N LYS A 356 -9.48 31.20 -7.50
CA LYS A 356 -10.55 30.29 -7.00
C LYS A 356 -9.99 28.95 -6.53
N LEU A 357 -9.06 28.35 -7.29
CA LEU A 357 -8.41 27.09 -6.91
C LEU A 357 -7.57 27.23 -5.64
N ALA A 358 -6.86 28.36 -5.48
CA ALA A 358 -6.11 28.62 -4.25
C ALA A 358 -7.03 28.78 -3.04
N ILE A 359 -8.18 29.47 -3.19
CA ILE A 359 -9.21 29.58 -2.16
C ILE A 359 -9.75 28.20 -1.79
N GLN A 360 -10.07 27.37 -2.79
CA GLN A 360 -10.54 26.01 -2.57
C GLN A 360 -9.49 25.15 -1.84
N ALA A 361 -8.22 25.23 -2.24
CA ALA A 361 -7.14 24.53 -1.57
C ALA A 361 -7.01 24.96 -0.11
N LEU A 362 -7.07 26.25 0.19
CA LEU A 362 -7.07 26.80 1.56
C LEU A 362 -8.23 26.26 2.39
N GLY A 363 -9.44 26.15 1.81
CA GLY A 363 -10.63 25.65 2.49
C GLY A 363 -10.50 24.20 2.99
N HIS A 364 -9.66 23.39 2.36
CA HIS A 364 -9.42 22.02 2.77
C HIS A 364 -8.32 21.84 3.81
N THR A 365 -7.56 22.89 4.15
CA THR A 365 -6.40 22.76 5.05
C THR A 365 -6.77 22.63 6.52
N GLY A 366 -7.91 23.20 6.95
CA GLY A 366 -8.29 23.30 8.36
C GLY A 366 -7.30 24.11 9.22
N ASP A 367 -6.41 24.90 8.61
CA ASP A 367 -5.42 25.72 9.31
C ASP A 367 -6.01 27.09 9.68
N GLU A 368 -5.69 27.57 10.88
CA GLU A 368 -6.23 28.85 11.41
C GLU A 368 -5.90 30.07 10.52
N ARG A 369 -4.71 30.10 9.92
CA ARG A 369 -4.28 31.18 8.99
C ARG A 369 -5.15 31.17 7.75
N ALA A 370 -5.47 30.01 7.21
CA ALA A 370 -6.36 29.87 6.06
C ALA A 370 -7.79 30.27 6.43
N VAL A 371 -8.30 29.85 7.59
CA VAL A 371 -9.64 30.22 8.09
C VAL A 371 -9.75 31.74 8.29
N ALA A 372 -8.74 32.36 8.91
CA ALA A 372 -8.70 33.82 9.11
C ALA A 372 -8.76 34.57 7.77
N PHE A 373 -7.96 34.16 6.80
CA PHE A 373 -7.97 34.73 5.45
C PHE A 373 -9.31 34.54 4.73
N LEU A 374 -9.92 33.37 4.82
CA LEU A 374 -11.22 33.11 4.18
C LEU A 374 -12.35 33.95 4.81
N ARG A 375 -12.32 34.18 6.13
CA ARG A 375 -13.25 35.11 6.81
C ARG A 375 -13.05 36.55 6.37
N GLU A 376 -11.80 37.02 6.22
CA GLU A 376 -11.49 38.35 5.69
C GLU A 376 -12.10 38.53 4.29
N LEU A 377 -11.98 37.51 3.42
CA LEU A 377 -12.53 37.54 2.05
C LEU A 377 -14.06 37.62 2.02
N LEU A 378 -14.76 37.03 2.98
CA LEU A 378 -16.23 37.04 3.05
C LEU A 378 -16.79 38.33 3.60
N ASN A 379 -15.96 39.14 4.26
CA ASN A 379 -16.36 40.44 4.83
C ASN A 379 -16.03 41.64 3.91
N GLN A 380 -15.44 41.37 2.74
CA GLN A 380 -15.20 42.37 1.66
C GLN A 380 -16.32 42.33 0.60
#